data_08dc8d29b0232137d223c0ebfed03cc9
#
_entry.id   08dc8d29b0232137d223c0ebfed03cc9
#
_cell.length_a   1.000
_cell.length_b   1.000
_cell.length_c   1.000
_cell.angle_alpha   90.00
_cell.angle_beta   90.00
_cell.angle_gamma   90.00
#
_symmetry.space_group_name_H-M   'P 1'
#
loop_
_entity.id
_entity.type
_entity.pdbx_description
1 polymer ?
#
loop_
_entity_poly.entity_id
_entity_poly.type
_entity_poly.pdbx_seq_one_letter_code
_entity_poly.pdbx_strand_id
1 'polypeptide(L)'
;MIKFFVFLIIISSPYLVNAAEPDYVREKNIFEQITSLEFEADILDINTVSGENFKMVVDSSGDKIPVLLLHGRGLYPNEPLVMNPLREALKESFDIFSIQLPVLYKNAKYYEYKKLFSYSDERIKSSIDYLSRNYKKIIVIAHSCGSHMLFSFIKKYDITNIDAIILLGAGAVDKGQKVDSYLDYKRYGIDILNIYGEFDHQSVIKHGNYFQSLNDDNLEQKVIIESDHYYRDSVDYMVSEVNKWLKSR
;
A
#
# COMPACT_ATOMS: atom_id res chain seq x y z
N MET A 1 -7.92 16.38 71.77
CA MET A 1 -8.55 15.65 70.66
C MET A 1 -7.85 16.05 69.38
N ILE A 2 -6.93 15.23 68.89
CA ILE A 2 -6.15 15.45 67.63
C ILE A 2 -6.91 14.75 66.54
N LYS A 3 -7.39 15.50 65.53
CA LYS A 3 -8.03 14.95 64.33
C LYS A 3 -6.93 14.60 63.30
N PHE A 4 -6.75 13.29 63.02
CA PHE A 4 -5.93 12.81 61.93
C PHE A 4 -6.72 12.95 60.62
N PHE A 5 -6.22 13.76 59.69
CA PHE A 5 -6.70 13.82 58.32
C PHE A 5 -5.89 12.79 57.49
N VAL A 6 -6.54 11.72 57.04
CA VAL A 6 -5.95 10.77 56.11
C VAL A 6 -6.11 11.34 54.68
N PHE A 7 -5.00 11.73 54.07
CA PHE A 7 -4.99 12.13 52.65
C PHE A 7 -4.89 10.89 51.80
N LEU A 8 -5.97 10.54 51.11
CA LEU A 8 -5.99 9.45 50.14
C LEU A 8 -5.37 9.95 48.84
N ILE A 9 -4.10 9.58 48.55
CA ILE A 9 -3.45 9.85 47.28
C ILE A 9 -3.96 8.81 46.27
N ILE A 10 -4.87 9.23 45.40
CA ILE A 10 -5.29 8.44 44.23
C ILE A 10 -4.17 8.54 43.20
N ILE A 11 -3.33 7.48 43.11
CA ILE A 11 -2.36 7.32 42.05
C ILE A 11 -3.15 6.87 40.82
N SER A 12 -3.52 7.82 39.97
CA SER A 12 -4.00 7.51 38.63
C SER A 12 -2.81 6.95 37.80
N SER A 13 -2.72 5.63 37.66
CA SER A 13 -1.84 5.02 36.67
C SER A 13 -2.25 5.55 35.30
N PRO A 14 -1.36 6.19 34.54
CA PRO A 14 -1.65 6.48 33.16
C PRO A 14 -1.83 5.11 32.46
N TYR A 15 -3.03 4.83 31.97
CA TYR A 15 -3.21 3.77 31.00
C TYR A 15 -2.36 4.14 29.79
N LEU A 16 -1.20 3.50 29.63
CA LEU A 16 -0.46 3.51 28.38
C LEU A 16 -1.40 2.89 27.35
N VAL A 17 -2.05 3.75 26.58
CA VAL A 17 -2.69 3.33 25.34
C VAL A 17 -1.54 2.83 24.46
N ASN A 18 -1.30 1.51 24.44
CA ASN A 18 -0.38 0.93 23.51
C ASN A 18 -0.84 1.35 22.10
N ALA A 19 -0.08 2.25 21.48
CA ALA A 19 -0.24 2.54 20.06
C ALA A 19 -0.14 1.21 19.32
N ALA A 20 -1.02 0.98 18.34
CA ALA A 20 -0.92 -0.23 17.53
C ALA A 20 0.42 -0.19 16.79
N GLU A 21 1.20 -1.24 16.93
CA GLU A 21 2.48 -1.42 16.23
C GLU A 21 2.36 -2.52 15.19
N PRO A 22 3.21 -2.51 14.15
CA PRO A 22 3.30 -3.61 13.21
C PRO A 22 3.63 -4.93 13.90
N ASP A 23 3.09 -6.04 13.40
CA ASP A 23 3.47 -7.39 13.83
C ASP A 23 4.79 -7.79 13.16
N TYR A 24 5.89 -7.27 13.67
CA TYR A 24 7.24 -7.51 13.15
C TYR A 24 7.63 -9.00 13.12
N VAL A 25 7.12 -9.78 14.06
CA VAL A 25 7.34 -11.24 14.08
C VAL A 25 6.66 -11.89 12.88
N ARG A 26 5.45 -11.49 12.58
CA ARG A 26 4.73 -11.97 11.40
C ARG A 26 5.39 -11.52 10.11
N GLU A 27 5.82 -10.27 10.01
CA GLU A 27 6.56 -9.76 8.85
C GLU A 27 7.84 -10.57 8.59
N LYS A 28 8.62 -10.83 9.64
CA LYS A 28 9.83 -11.64 9.57
C LYS A 28 9.53 -13.07 9.12
N ASN A 29 8.55 -13.74 9.74
CA ASN A 29 8.19 -15.12 9.41
C ASN A 29 7.71 -15.27 7.96
N ILE A 30 6.91 -14.31 7.46
CA ILE A 30 6.48 -14.28 6.07
C ILE A 30 7.69 -14.13 5.16
N PHE A 31 8.60 -13.23 5.50
CA PHE A 31 9.78 -12.95 4.68
C PHE A 31 10.73 -14.16 4.61
N GLU A 32 10.97 -14.84 5.73
CA GLU A 32 11.76 -16.06 5.79
C GLU A 32 11.16 -17.19 4.94
N GLN A 33 9.83 -17.29 4.86
CA GLN A 33 9.15 -18.27 3.99
C GLN A 33 9.37 -17.96 2.51
N ILE A 34 9.36 -16.69 2.11
CA ILE A 34 9.58 -16.28 0.72
C ILE A 34 11.02 -16.59 0.31
N THR A 35 11.99 -16.29 1.16
CA THR A 35 13.43 -16.44 0.88
C THR A 35 13.94 -17.86 1.01
N SER A 36 13.17 -18.78 1.58
CA SER A 36 13.50 -20.21 1.62
C SER A 36 13.27 -20.95 0.30
N LEU A 37 12.56 -20.33 -0.65
CA LEU A 37 12.36 -20.81 -2.01
C LEU A 37 13.45 -20.20 -2.91
N GLU A 38 13.67 -20.79 -4.09
CA GLU A 38 14.52 -20.16 -5.12
C GLU A 38 13.90 -18.82 -5.50
N PHE A 39 14.51 -17.75 -5.03
CA PHE A 39 14.03 -16.38 -5.18
C PHE A 39 15.07 -15.56 -5.94
N GLU A 40 14.74 -15.16 -7.15
CA GLU A 40 15.69 -14.53 -8.08
C GLU A 40 15.84 -13.02 -7.90
N ALA A 41 15.10 -12.39 -6.99
CA ALA A 41 15.18 -10.94 -6.77
C ALA A 41 16.15 -10.56 -5.65
N ASP A 42 16.71 -9.37 -5.72
CA ASP A 42 17.48 -8.79 -4.64
C ASP A 42 16.57 -8.37 -3.47
N ILE A 43 17.14 -8.38 -2.26
CA ILE A 43 16.43 -7.98 -1.05
C ILE A 43 17.24 -6.90 -0.34
N LEU A 44 16.61 -5.74 -0.15
CA LEU A 44 17.20 -4.63 0.56
C LEU A 44 16.55 -4.41 1.92
N ASP A 45 17.35 -3.99 2.88
CA ASP A 45 16.89 -3.44 4.15
C ASP A 45 16.80 -1.91 4.03
N ILE A 46 15.61 -1.36 4.23
CA ILE A 46 15.36 0.07 4.19
C ILE A 46 15.05 0.56 5.60
N ASN A 47 15.70 1.64 6.02
CA ASN A 47 15.45 2.27 7.31
C ASN A 47 14.53 3.47 7.17
N THR A 48 13.54 3.58 8.06
CA THR A 48 12.73 4.79 8.20
C THR A 48 13.47 5.85 9.02
N VAL A 49 12.97 7.07 9.03
CA VAL A 49 13.53 8.17 9.85
C VAL A 49 13.38 7.86 11.34
N SER A 50 12.32 7.16 11.74
CA SER A 50 12.12 6.71 13.14
C SER A 50 13.05 5.56 13.56
N GLY A 51 13.85 5.00 12.63
CA GLY A 51 14.78 3.90 12.89
C GLY A 51 14.15 2.51 12.74
N GLU A 52 12.92 2.42 12.23
CA GLU A 52 12.32 1.14 11.84
C GLU A 52 13.03 0.60 10.59
N ASN A 53 13.21 -0.73 10.53
CA ASN A 53 13.76 -1.41 9.35
C ASN A 53 12.68 -2.28 8.69
N PHE A 54 12.58 -2.24 7.36
CA PHE A 54 11.66 -3.07 6.59
C PHE A 54 12.32 -3.57 5.30
N LYS A 55 11.75 -4.62 4.72
CA LYS A 55 12.28 -5.25 3.51
C LYS A 55 11.70 -4.66 2.23
N MET A 56 12.54 -4.57 1.21
CA MET A 56 12.20 -4.23 -0.16
C MET A 56 12.73 -5.32 -1.09
N VAL A 57 11.86 -5.89 -1.90
CA VAL A 57 12.19 -6.83 -2.99
C VAL A 57 12.46 -6.01 -4.24
N VAL A 58 13.57 -6.31 -4.93
CA VAL A 58 14.07 -5.49 -6.03
C VAL A 58 14.41 -6.35 -7.24
N ASP A 59 13.81 -6.01 -8.39
CA ASP A 59 14.24 -6.44 -9.72
C ASP A 59 14.61 -5.19 -10.52
N SER A 60 15.88 -4.81 -10.52
CA SER A 60 16.31 -3.55 -11.11
C SER A 60 17.66 -3.69 -11.80
N SER A 61 17.76 -3.17 -13.01
CA SER A 61 19.02 -2.91 -13.73
C SER A 61 19.55 -1.48 -13.47
N GLY A 62 18.72 -0.60 -12.91
CA GLY A 62 19.06 0.78 -12.57
C GLY A 62 18.90 1.79 -13.72
N ASP A 63 18.38 1.38 -14.86
CA ASP A 63 18.29 2.17 -16.08
C ASP A 63 16.89 2.26 -16.70
N LYS A 64 15.88 1.62 -16.05
CA LYS A 64 14.48 1.64 -16.47
C LYS A 64 13.65 2.58 -15.59
N ILE A 65 12.39 2.78 -15.96
CA ILE A 65 11.43 3.54 -15.17
C ILE A 65 11.11 2.75 -13.87
N PRO A 66 11.26 3.36 -12.68
CA PRO A 66 10.99 2.67 -11.42
C PRO A 66 9.50 2.55 -11.14
N VAL A 67 9.08 1.37 -10.71
CA VAL A 67 7.73 1.06 -10.26
C VAL A 67 7.77 0.58 -8.81
N LEU A 68 7.13 1.31 -7.91
CA LEU A 68 6.98 0.98 -6.51
C LEU A 68 5.66 0.23 -6.28
N LEU A 69 5.72 -1.01 -5.79
CA LEU A 69 4.57 -1.85 -5.51
C LEU A 69 4.21 -1.84 -4.02
N LEU A 70 2.92 -1.60 -3.73
CA LEU A 70 2.34 -1.51 -2.39
C LEU A 70 1.25 -2.58 -2.21
N HIS A 71 1.56 -3.64 -1.47
CA HIS A 71 0.66 -4.78 -1.28
C HIS A 71 -0.58 -4.49 -0.42
N GLY A 72 -1.57 -5.37 -0.49
CA GLY A 72 -2.79 -5.30 0.30
C GLY A 72 -2.63 -5.68 1.78
N ARG A 73 -3.73 -5.58 2.53
CA ARG A 73 -3.81 -5.84 3.97
C ARG A 73 -3.34 -7.24 4.35
N GLY A 74 -2.37 -7.32 5.25
CA GLY A 74 -1.85 -8.57 5.79
C GLY A 74 -1.10 -9.44 4.80
N LEU A 75 -0.77 -8.90 3.63
CA LEU A 75 -0.01 -9.51 2.56
C LEU A 75 1.49 -9.15 2.67
N TYR A 76 2.23 -9.32 1.60
CA TYR A 76 3.69 -9.15 1.57
C TYR A 76 4.19 -8.81 0.15
N PRO A 77 5.46 -8.36 0.00
CA PRO A 77 5.97 -7.83 -1.27
C PRO A 77 5.89 -8.76 -2.47
N ASN A 78 5.95 -10.07 -2.25
CA ASN A 78 5.91 -11.09 -3.30
C ASN A 78 4.69 -12.01 -3.17
N GLU A 79 3.54 -11.49 -2.72
CA GLU A 79 2.34 -12.30 -2.59
C GLU A 79 1.83 -12.80 -3.96
N PRO A 80 1.35 -14.05 -4.06
CA PRO A 80 1.19 -14.74 -5.33
C PRO A 80 -0.01 -14.29 -6.16
N LEU A 81 -0.96 -13.54 -5.58
CA LEU A 81 -2.21 -13.19 -6.29
C LEU A 81 -2.09 -11.92 -7.14
N VAL A 82 -1.37 -10.90 -6.66
CA VAL A 82 -1.28 -9.60 -7.33
C VAL A 82 0.16 -9.12 -7.46
N MET A 83 0.94 -9.07 -6.35
CA MET A 83 2.27 -8.46 -6.37
C MET A 83 3.28 -9.26 -7.18
N ASN A 84 3.36 -10.59 -6.99
CA ASN A 84 4.28 -11.42 -7.76
C ASN A 84 3.95 -11.46 -9.26
N PRO A 85 2.70 -11.65 -9.71
CA PRO A 85 2.35 -11.56 -11.12
C PRO A 85 2.73 -10.21 -11.76
N LEU A 86 2.50 -9.09 -11.05
CA LEU A 86 2.92 -7.77 -11.54
C LEU A 86 4.43 -7.65 -11.64
N ARG A 87 5.17 -8.04 -10.59
CA ARG A 87 6.62 -8.01 -10.55
C ARG A 87 7.22 -8.80 -11.72
N GLU A 88 6.81 -10.05 -11.88
CA GLU A 88 7.30 -10.93 -12.94
C GLU A 88 7.00 -10.39 -14.36
N ALA A 89 5.80 -9.85 -14.57
CA ALA A 89 5.42 -9.34 -15.88
C ALA A 89 6.04 -7.99 -16.25
N LEU A 90 6.41 -7.18 -15.26
CA LEU A 90 6.91 -5.82 -15.48
C LEU A 90 8.45 -5.74 -15.44
N LYS A 91 9.17 -6.67 -14.79
CA LYS A 91 10.62 -6.60 -14.56
C LYS A 91 11.47 -6.48 -15.82
N GLU A 92 11.00 -6.99 -16.96
CA GLU A 92 11.72 -6.87 -18.23
C GLU A 92 11.71 -5.43 -18.80
N SER A 93 10.68 -4.64 -18.47
CA SER A 93 10.49 -3.29 -19.02
C SER A 93 10.67 -2.17 -17.99
N PHE A 94 10.62 -2.48 -16.70
CA PHE A 94 10.65 -1.53 -15.59
C PHE A 94 11.62 -2.00 -14.51
N ASP A 95 12.13 -1.08 -13.70
CA ASP A 95 12.82 -1.38 -12.45
C ASP A 95 11.78 -1.52 -11.34
N ILE A 96 11.64 -2.70 -10.75
CA ILE A 96 10.57 -3.03 -9.82
C ILE A 96 11.06 -3.02 -8.37
N PHE A 97 10.32 -2.35 -7.50
CA PHE A 97 10.58 -2.22 -6.08
C PHE A 97 9.30 -2.53 -5.31
N SER A 98 9.24 -3.66 -4.63
CA SER A 98 8.07 -4.07 -3.84
C SER A 98 8.39 -4.04 -2.36
N ILE A 99 7.67 -3.24 -1.57
CA ILE A 99 7.99 -3.00 -0.16
C ILE A 99 7.07 -3.76 0.80
N GLN A 100 7.63 -4.15 1.95
CA GLN A 100 6.85 -4.63 3.08
C GLN A 100 6.12 -3.46 3.74
N LEU A 101 4.83 -3.35 3.50
CA LEU A 101 3.95 -2.48 4.28
C LEU A 101 3.67 -3.09 5.65
N PRO A 102 3.35 -2.28 6.68
CA PRO A 102 3.10 -2.79 8.02
C PRO A 102 1.91 -3.74 8.04
N VAL A 103 2.05 -4.88 8.73
CA VAL A 103 0.97 -5.85 8.91
C VAL A 103 0.58 -6.00 10.38
N LEU A 104 -0.65 -6.41 10.63
CA LEU A 104 -1.17 -6.83 11.93
C LEU A 104 -1.38 -8.35 11.94
N TYR A 105 -1.89 -8.86 13.06
CA TYR A 105 -2.28 -10.26 13.19
C TYR A 105 -3.29 -10.70 12.12
N LYS A 106 -3.37 -11.99 11.84
CA LYS A 106 -4.05 -12.60 10.66
C LYS A 106 -5.48 -12.16 10.65
N ASN A 107 -6.30 -11.72 11.10
CA ASN A 107 -7.72 -11.37 10.91
C ASN A 107 -8.04 -9.92 11.30
N ALA A 108 -7.00 -9.11 11.49
CA ALA A 108 -7.17 -7.70 11.80
C ALA A 108 -7.99 -6.98 10.72
N LYS A 109 -8.89 -6.13 11.15
CA LYS A 109 -9.84 -5.43 10.29
C LYS A 109 -9.28 -4.07 9.83
N TYR A 110 -9.91 -3.48 8.82
CA TYR A 110 -9.48 -2.20 8.25
C TYR A 110 -9.33 -1.09 9.30
N TYR A 111 -10.27 -0.95 10.25
CA TYR A 111 -10.16 0.08 11.30
C TYR A 111 -8.98 -0.12 12.25
N GLU A 112 -8.50 -1.35 12.40
CA GLU A 112 -7.28 -1.63 13.15
C GLU A 112 -6.05 -1.22 12.34
N TYR A 113 -6.04 -1.54 11.04
CA TYR A 113 -4.97 -1.13 10.11
C TYR A 113 -4.81 0.38 9.99
N LYS A 114 -5.87 1.17 10.12
CA LYS A 114 -5.77 2.64 10.14
C LYS A 114 -4.79 3.17 11.20
N LYS A 115 -4.63 2.44 12.30
CA LYS A 115 -3.68 2.80 13.37
C LYS A 115 -2.23 2.63 12.94
N LEU A 116 -1.96 1.87 11.89
CA LEU A 116 -0.63 1.65 11.32
C LEU A 116 -0.27 2.63 10.19
N PHE A 117 -1.16 3.54 9.81
CA PHE A 117 -0.92 4.40 8.65
C PHE A 117 0.29 5.32 8.83
N SER A 118 0.63 5.71 10.06
CA SER A 118 1.88 6.44 10.32
C SER A 118 3.13 5.63 9.97
N TYR A 119 3.14 4.35 10.27
CA TYR A 119 4.23 3.43 9.90
C TYR A 119 4.30 3.24 8.38
N SER A 120 3.15 3.04 7.73
CA SER A 120 3.12 2.94 6.27
C SER A 120 3.57 4.21 5.57
N ASP A 121 3.20 5.38 6.10
CA ASP A 121 3.62 6.68 5.58
C ASP A 121 5.16 6.81 5.61
N GLU A 122 5.80 6.42 6.72
CA GLU A 122 7.26 6.45 6.83
C GLU A 122 7.94 5.43 5.90
N ARG A 123 7.41 4.21 5.77
CA ARG A 123 7.94 3.20 4.84
C ARG A 123 7.84 3.65 3.39
N ILE A 124 6.70 4.20 2.98
CA ILE A 124 6.51 4.74 1.63
C ILE A 124 7.44 5.92 1.40
N LYS A 125 7.54 6.86 2.37
CA LYS A 125 8.45 8.01 2.30
C LYS A 125 9.90 7.57 2.12
N SER A 126 10.38 6.65 2.95
CA SER A 126 11.75 6.15 2.90
C SER A 126 12.06 5.43 1.58
N SER A 127 11.06 4.72 1.03
CA SER A 127 11.18 4.07 -0.27
C SER A 127 11.29 5.09 -1.40
N ILE A 128 10.44 6.11 -1.41
CA ILE A 128 10.49 7.19 -2.40
C ILE A 128 11.80 7.97 -2.28
N ASP A 129 12.27 8.27 -1.07
CA ASP A 129 13.57 8.94 -0.85
C ASP A 129 14.74 8.09 -1.34
N TYR A 130 14.69 6.78 -1.12
CA TYR A 130 15.69 5.85 -1.64
C TYR A 130 15.72 5.87 -3.18
N LEU A 131 14.57 5.74 -3.83
CA LEU A 131 14.44 5.74 -5.28
C LEU A 131 14.82 7.09 -5.90
N SER A 132 14.46 8.19 -5.27
CA SER A 132 14.73 9.55 -5.76
C SER A 132 16.22 9.91 -5.84
N ARG A 133 17.11 9.09 -5.29
CA ARG A 133 18.56 9.26 -5.46
C ARG A 133 19.01 8.99 -6.90
N ASN A 134 18.32 8.08 -7.58
CA ASN A 134 18.68 7.64 -8.94
C ASN A 134 17.59 7.93 -9.97
N TYR A 135 16.34 8.13 -9.54
CA TYR A 135 15.19 8.31 -10.41
C TYR A 135 14.50 9.64 -10.14
N LYS A 136 14.21 10.40 -11.18
CA LYS A 136 13.50 11.69 -11.06
C LYS A 136 12.00 11.51 -10.87
N LYS A 137 11.44 10.42 -11.39
CA LYS A 137 10.01 10.13 -11.42
C LYS A 137 9.78 8.67 -11.09
N ILE A 138 8.74 8.38 -10.33
CA ILE A 138 8.40 7.07 -9.81
C ILE A 138 6.93 6.78 -10.13
N ILE A 139 6.65 5.59 -10.61
CA ILE A 139 5.28 5.08 -10.74
C ILE A 139 4.94 4.29 -9.49
N VAL A 140 3.74 4.48 -8.93
CA VAL A 140 3.30 3.73 -7.74
C VAL A 140 2.10 2.87 -8.10
N ILE A 141 2.16 1.56 -7.82
CA ILE A 141 1.04 0.64 -7.96
C ILE A 141 0.62 0.17 -6.56
N ALA A 142 -0.63 0.38 -6.19
CA ALA A 142 -1.13 0.07 -4.86
C ALA A 142 -2.38 -0.81 -4.90
N HIS A 143 -2.36 -1.96 -4.20
CA HIS A 143 -3.48 -2.88 -4.13
C HIS A 143 -4.23 -2.77 -2.80
N SER A 144 -5.57 -2.72 -2.87
CA SER A 144 -6.45 -2.87 -1.70
C SER A 144 -6.12 -1.90 -0.55
N CYS A 145 -5.75 -2.40 0.62
CA CYS A 145 -5.33 -1.58 1.78
C CYS A 145 -4.06 -0.77 1.49
N GLY A 146 -3.17 -1.23 0.61
CA GLY A 146 -2.02 -0.45 0.14
C GLY A 146 -2.44 0.88 -0.48
N SER A 147 -3.58 0.93 -1.17
CA SER A 147 -4.14 2.19 -1.68
C SER A 147 -4.53 3.17 -0.55
N HIS A 148 -5.12 2.66 0.53
CA HIS A 148 -5.43 3.50 1.70
C HIS A 148 -4.17 4.04 2.40
N MET A 149 -3.13 3.21 2.48
CA MET A 149 -1.82 3.62 3.01
C MET A 149 -1.18 4.68 2.10
N LEU A 150 -1.23 4.49 0.78
CA LEU A 150 -0.79 5.49 -0.18
C LEU A 150 -1.58 6.80 -0.04
N PHE A 151 -2.90 6.75 0.14
CA PHE A 151 -3.71 7.97 0.35
C PHE A 151 -3.37 8.67 1.66
N SER A 152 -3.02 7.93 2.73
CA SER A 152 -2.51 8.53 3.97
C SER A 152 -1.22 9.29 3.71
N PHE A 153 -0.28 8.68 3.00
CA PHE A 153 0.99 9.28 2.62
C PHE A 153 0.80 10.55 1.77
N ILE A 154 0.02 10.47 0.68
CA ILE A 154 -0.22 11.60 -0.25
C ILE A 154 -0.83 12.82 0.46
N LYS A 155 -1.66 12.62 1.49
CA LYS A 155 -2.25 13.73 2.26
C LYS A 155 -1.24 14.47 3.15
N LYS A 156 -0.09 13.88 3.44
CA LYS A 156 0.89 14.39 4.40
C LYS A 156 2.20 14.85 3.77
N TYR A 157 2.57 14.26 2.64
CA TYR A 157 3.88 14.46 2.03
C TYR A 157 3.76 15.01 0.61
N ASP A 158 4.84 15.66 0.18
CA ASP A 158 4.99 16.06 -1.22
C ASP A 158 5.15 14.84 -2.13
N ILE A 159 4.47 14.86 -3.27
CA ILE A 159 4.43 13.78 -4.26
C ILE A 159 5.01 14.20 -5.62
N THR A 160 5.79 15.26 -5.67
CA THR A 160 6.38 15.76 -6.94
C THR A 160 7.25 14.73 -7.66
N ASN A 161 7.76 13.74 -6.93
CA ASN A 161 8.52 12.63 -7.50
C ASN A 161 7.63 11.46 -7.99
N ILE A 162 6.32 11.52 -7.76
CA ILE A 162 5.38 10.52 -8.28
C ILE A 162 4.84 11.02 -9.62
N ASP A 163 5.10 10.25 -10.67
CA ASP A 163 4.69 10.57 -12.04
C ASP A 163 3.30 10.01 -12.37
N ALA A 164 3.00 8.82 -11.89
CA ALA A 164 1.73 8.17 -12.12
C ALA A 164 1.35 7.20 -10.99
N ILE A 165 0.07 6.92 -10.83
CA ILE A 165 -0.46 5.98 -9.84
C ILE A 165 -1.38 4.96 -10.52
N ILE A 166 -1.23 3.69 -10.15
CA ILE A 166 -2.18 2.64 -10.49
C ILE A 166 -2.81 2.11 -9.20
N LEU A 167 -4.12 2.11 -9.16
CA LEU A 167 -4.92 1.66 -8.04
C LEU A 167 -5.60 0.33 -8.42
N LEU A 168 -5.37 -0.71 -7.64
CA LEU A 168 -5.95 -2.03 -7.84
C LEU A 168 -6.89 -2.35 -6.67
N GLY A 169 -8.20 -2.46 -6.93
CA GLY A 169 -9.20 -2.72 -5.90
C GLY A 169 -9.20 -1.68 -4.76
N ALA A 170 -9.00 -0.39 -5.09
CA ALA A 170 -8.93 0.67 -4.10
C ALA A 170 -10.28 0.93 -3.40
N GLY A 171 -10.24 1.35 -2.13
CA GLY A 171 -11.43 1.61 -1.34
C GLY A 171 -11.97 0.40 -0.56
N ALA A 172 -11.27 -0.73 -0.58
CA ALA A 172 -11.69 -1.94 0.13
C ALA A 172 -11.69 -1.76 1.65
N VAL A 173 -12.84 -1.99 2.28
CA VAL A 173 -13.01 -2.03 3.74
C VAL A 173 -13.90 -3.21 4.13
N ASP A 174 -13.83 -3.61 5.40
CA ASP A 174 -14.68 -4.72 5.88
C ASP A 174 -16.17 -4.34 5.91
N LYS A 175 -17.03 -5.38 5.84
CA LYS A 175 -18.49 -5.20 5.93
C LYS A 175 -18.86 -4.40 7.19
N GLY A 176 -19.62 -3.36 7.02
CA GLY A 176 -20.05 -2.46 8.10
C GLY A 176 -19.05 -1.35 8.43
N GLN A 177 -17.86 -1.34 7.83
CA GLN A 177 -16.90 -0.24 7.95
C GLN A 177 -17.03 0.73 6.77
N LYS A 178 -16.48 1.93 6.93
CA LYS A 178 -16.52 2.99 5.91
C LYS A 178 -15.15 3.60 5.75
N VAL A 179 -14.82 4.05 4.54
CA VAL A 179 -13.71 4.99 4.31
C VAL A 179 -14.06 6.35 4.91
N ASP A 180 -13.10 7.03 5.50
CA ASP A 180 -13.35 8.34 6.14
C ASP A 180 -13.64 9.41 5.09
N SER A 181 -12.87 9.42 4.00
CA SER A 181 -13.04 10.32 2.87
C SER A 181 -12.28 9.77 1.66
N TYR A 182 -12.83 10.00 0.49
CA TYR A 182 -12.10 9.75 -0.75
C TYR A 182 -11.00 10.81 -0.96
N LEU A 183 -9.96 10.43 -1.72
CA LEU A 183 -8.93 11.36 -2.12
C LEU A 183 -9.47 12.30 -3.20
N ASP A 184 -9.16 13.59 -3.11
CA ASP A 184 -9.40 14.52 -4.21
C ASP A 184 -8.27 14.36 -5.24
N TYR A 185 -8.49 13.47 -6.20
CA TYR A 185 -7.49 13.09 -7.20
C TYR A 185 -7.10 14.25 -8.11
N LYS A 186 -8.03 15.13 -8.46
CA LYS A 186 -7.81 16.28 -9.34
C LYS A 186 -6.76 17.26 -8.79
N ARG A 187 -6.65 17.31 -7.47
CA ARG A 187 -5.70 18.22 -6.80
C ARG A 187 -4.25 17.96 -7.20
N TYR A 188 -3.92 16.75 -7.59
CA TYR A 188 -2.53 16.35 -7.77
C TYR A 188 -2.05 16.47 -9.22
N GLY A 189 -2.97 16.49 -10.19
CA GLY A 189 -2.65 16.68 -11.61
C GLY A 189 -1.70 15.62 -12.19
N ILE A 190 -1.74 14.40 -11.61
CA ILE A 190 -0.98 13.23 -12.06
C ILE A 190 -1.91 12.21 -12.71
N ASP A 191 -1.36 11.40 -13.58
CA ASP A 191 -2.12 10.35 -14.26
C ASP A 191 -2.42 9.20 -13.31
N ILE A 192 -3.69 8.81 -13.24
CA ILE A 192 -4.14 7.73 -12.35
C ILE A 192 -5.01 6.73 -13.12
N LEU A 193 -4.62 5.46 -13.06
CA LEU A 193 -5.42 4.34 -13.53
C LEU A 193 -6.05 3.63 -12.32
N ASN A 194 -7.38 3.50 -12.31
CA ASN A 194 -8.12 2.73 -11.31
C ASN A 194 -8.66 1.44 -11.93
N ILE A 195 -8.21 0.28 -11.44
CA ILE A 195 -8.67 -1.04 -11.90
C ILE A 195 -9.35 -1.77 -10.75
N TYR A 196 -10.50 -2.37 -10.99
CA TYR A 196 -11.14 -3.27 -10.03
C TYR A 196 -11.98 -4.34 -10.72
N GLY A 197 -12.27 -5.43 -10.02
CA GLY A 197 -13.11 -6.52 -10.52
C GLY A 197 -14.59 -6.19 -10.40
N GLU A 198 -15.40 -6.66 -11.35
CA GLU A 198 -16.86 -6.49 -11.33
C GLU A 198 -17.50 -7.03 -10.04
N PHE A 199 -16.94 -8.13 -9.50
CA PHE A 199 -17.42 -8.78 -8.26
C PHE A 199 -16.60 -8.36 -7.03
N ASP A 200 -15.93 -7.23 -7.08
CA ASP A 200 -15.19 -6.68 -5.97
C ASP A 200 -16.12 -6.24 -4.81
N HIS A 201 -15.54 -5.89 -3.67
CA HIS A 201 -16.27 -5.40 -2.52
C HIS A 201 -17.13 -4.17 -2.86
N GLN A 202 -18.32 -4.06 -2.27
CA GLN A 202 -19.22 -2.93 -2.48
C GLN A 202 -18.55 -1.56 -2.19
N SER A 203 -17.59 -1.52 -1.27
CA SER A 203 -16.84 -0.30 -0.98
C SER A 203 -15.88 0.08 -2.11
N VAL A 204 -15.32 -0.89 -2.83
CA VAL A 204 -14.49 -0.68 -4.02
C VAL A 204 -15.33 -0.16 -5.18
N ILE A 205 -16.49 -0.78 -5.43
CA ILE A 205 -17.42 -0.33 -6.47
C ILE A 205 -17.86 1.12 -6.20
N LYS A 206 -18.17 1.46 -4.93
CA LYS A 206 -18.51 2.85 -4.54
C LYS A 206 -17.33 3.81 -4.77
N HIS A 207 -16.12 3.39 -4.49
CA HIS A 207 -14.92 4.17 -4.78
C HIS A 207 -14.75 4.37 -6.30
N GLY A 208 -14.92 3.33 -7.10
CA GLY A 208 -14.90 3.41 -8.56
C GLY A 208 -15.94 4.39 -9.12
N ASN A 209 -17.16 4.36 -8.60
CA ASN A 209 -18.23 5.31 -8.99
C ASN A 209 -17.85 6.75 -8.64
N TYR A 210 -17.28 6.98 -7.46
CA TYR A 210 -16.74 8.29 -7.07
C TYR A 210 -15.62 8.73 -8.03
N PHE A 211 -14.64 7.87 -8.27
CA PHE A 211 -13.52 8.14 -9.16
C PHE A 211 -13.98 8.55 -10.56
N GLN A 212 -14.90 7.79 -11.13
CA GLN A 212 -15.47 8.07 -12.46
C GLN A 212 -16.27 9.38 -12.46
N SER A 213 -16.96 9.74 -11.38
CA SER A 213 -17.74 10.97 -11.28
C SER A 213 -16.91 12.25 -11.32
N LEU A 214 -15.60 12.16 -11.09
CA LEU A 214 -14.70 13.31 -11.14
C LEU A 214 -14.54 13.84 -12.56
N ASN A 215 -14.69 13.02 -13.59
CA ASN A 215 -14.64 13.40 -15.01
C ASN A 215 -13.41 14.28 -15.31
N ASP A 216 -12.21 13.69 -15.25
CA ASP A 216 -10.93 14.36 -15.45
C ASP A 216 -10.08 13.53 -16.41
N ASP A 217 -9.43 14.17 -17.38
CA ASP A 217 -8.69 13.49 -18.45
C ASP A 217 -7.46 12.71 -17.93
N ASN A 218 -6.95 13.06 -16.74
CA ASN A 218 -5.85 12.33 -16.10
C ASN A 218 -6.31 11.10 -15.33
N LEU A 219 -7.62 10.84 -15.26
CA LEU A 219 -8.20 9.75 -14.48
C LEU A 219 -8.82 8.71 -15.41
N GLU A 220 -8.18 7.55 -15.52
CA GLU A 220 -8.66 6.41 -16.30
C GLU A 220 -9.19 5.31 -15.39
N GLN A 221 -10.27 4.65 -15.79
CA GLN A 221 -10.85 3.54 -15.03
C GLN A 221 -11.11 2.32 -15.90
N LYS A 222 -10.80 1.15 -15.34
CA LYS A 222 -11.08 -0.14 -15.95
C LYS A 222 -11.79 -1.06 -14.97
N VAL A 223 -12.92 -1.62 -15.38
CA VAL A 223 -13.60 -2.70 -14.66
C VAL A 223 -13.29 -4.02 -15.38
N ILE A 224 -12.76 -4.98 -14.63
CA ILE A 224 -12.50 -6.33 -15.14
C ILE A 224 -13.73 -7.20 -14.90
N ILE A 225 -14.35 -7.62 -15.99
CA ILE A 225 -15.58 -8.42 -15.97
C ILE A 225 -15.32 -9.79 -15.35
N GLU A 226 -16.29 -10.31 -14.61
CA GLU A 226 -16.25 -11.61 -13.92
C GLU A 226 -15.07 -11.78 -12.94
N SER A 227 -14.47 -10.68 -12.49
CA SER A 227 -13.29 -10.68 -11.64
C SER A 227 -13.61 -10.32 -10.19
N ASP A 228 -12.92 -10.97 -9.26
CA ASP A 228 -12.99 -10.67 -7.82
C ASP A 228 -11.92 -9.66 -7.38
N HIS A 229 -11.85 -9.38 -6.08
CA HIS A 229 -10.90 -8.45 -5.46
C HIS A 229 -9.41 -8.81 -5.67
N TYR A 230 -9.10 -10.07 -5.90
CA TYR A 230 -7.73 -10.60 -6.06
C TYR A 230 -7.43 -11.01 -7.51
N TYR A 231 -8.36 -10.79 -8.44
CA TYR A 231 -8.22 -11.13 -9.86
C TYR A 231 -7.88 -12.61 -10.12
N ARG A 232 -8.34 -13.55 -9.27
CA ARG A 232 -7.89 -14.95 -9.25
C ARG A 232 -7.92 -15.63 -10.61
N ASP A 233 -8.99 -15.45 -11.38
CA ASP A 233 -9.17 -16.06 -12.68
C ASP A 233 -8.88 -15.07 -13.85
N SER A 234 -8.41 -13.86 -13.54
CA SER A 234 -8.22 -12.77 -14.49
C SER A 234 -6.93 -11.99 -14.26
N VAL A 235 -5.98 -12.56 -13.51
CA VAL A 235 -4.73 -11.87 -13.15
C VAL A 235 -3.91 -11.50 -14.39
N ASP A 236 -3.82 -12.37 -15.39
CA ASP A 236 -3.10 -12.09 -16.63
C ASP A 236 -3.72 -10.93 -17.41
N TYR A 237 -5.05 -10.83 -17.39
CA TYR A 237 -5.75 -9.71 -18.01
C TYR A 237 -5.51 -8.41 -17.24
N MET A 238 -5.59 -8.43 -15.92
CA MET A 238 -5.27 -7.28 -15.06
C MET A 238 -3.84 -6.78 -15.32
N VAL A 239 -2.87 -7.69 -15.32
CA VAL A 239 -1.45 -7.40 -15.61
C VAL A 239 -1.28 -6.81 -17.01
N SER A 240 -1.99 -7.37 -18.01
CA SER A 240 -1.98 -6.87 -19.39
C SER A 240 -2.49 -5.42 -19.47
N GLU A 241 -3.58 -5.09 -18.80
CA GLU A 241 -4.12 -3.71 -18.75
C GLU A 241 -3.15 -2.74 -18.05
N VAL A 242 -2.52 -3.16 -16.96
CA VAL A 242 -1.46 -2.39 -16.29
C VAL A 242 -0.28 -2.13 -17.24
N ASN A 243 0.25 -3.17 -17.86
CA ASN A 243 1.41 -3.06 -18.76
C ASN A 243 1.10 -2.21 -20.00
N LYS A 244 -0.09 -2.37 -20.58
CA LYS A 244 -0.56 -1.56 -21.70
C LYS A 244 -0.62 -0.07 -21.33
N TRP A 245 -1.19 0.24 -20.18
CA TRP A 245 -1.29 1.63 -19.71
C TRP A 245 0.10 2.23 -19.44
N LEU A 246 0.99 1.50 -18.79
CA LEU A 246 2.36 1.94 -18.53
C LEU A 246 3.14 2.23 -19.81
N LYS A 247 2.97 1.41 -20.85
CA LYS A 247 3.67 1.58 -22.15
C LYS A 247 3.10 2.69 -23.03
N SER A 248 1.96 3.25 -22.68
CA SER A 248 1.36 4.38 -23.40
C SER A 248 1.82 5.75 -22.87
N ARG A 249 2.72 5.80 -21.88
CA ARG A 249 3.18 7.00 -21.15
C ARG A 249 4.60 7.45 -21.48
#